data_e09c08b669503dc057f211fb7fe18c92
#
_entry.id   e09c08b669503dc057f211fb7fe18c92
#
_cell.length_a   1.000
_cell.length_b   1.000
_cell.length_c   1.000
_cell.angle_alpha   90.00
_cell.angle_beta   90.00
_cell.angle_gamma   90.00
#
_symmetry.space_group_name_H-M   'P 1'
#
loop_
_entity.id
_entity.type
_entity.pdbx_description
1 polymer ?
#
loop_
_entity_poly.entity_id
_entity_poly.type
_entity_poly.pdbx_seq_one_letter_code
_entity_poly.pdbx_strand_id
1 'polypeptide(L)'
;MPFINAIASDKTLKTDIKALIPDPMVRRRMSRIVKRGVSVGMECLLTAGADTIDAIITATGFGCLDDSEKFLRNIIENDEQLLNPTPFIQSTFNTVGGQIGLLCKNHCYNMTYTHRGRSFESALLDAVLLLDAGEAHNVLLGAFDETTPTQHKIMERMGLWRKAQAGEGAYFFVVSDQRGANCVATIDRPEFLQTPATEENLRQQYANALIYNDYAECGVFHTAAAAVLFEAINRLSPDTPELTLYNTYFGTMPTMLHIRAC
;
A
#
# COMPACT_ATOMS: atom_id res chain seq x y z
N MET A 1 -1.90 10.00 18.49
CA MET A 1 -1.67 10.30 17.06
C MET A 1 -0.38 9.62 16.66
N PRO A 2 -0.42 8.64 15.78
CA PRO A 2 0.75 7.88 15.35
C PRO A 2 1.75 8.71 14.54
N PHE A 3 3.01 8.28 14.57
CA PHE A 3 4.12 8.87 13.84
C PHE A 3 4.47 7.98 12.63
N ILE A 4 4.78 8.57 11.50
CA ILE A 4 5.35 7.89 10.34
C ILE A 4 6.86 8.08 10.40
N ASN A 5 7.57 7.04 10.79
CA ASN A 5 9.03 7.07 11.02
C ASN A 5 9.85 6.71 9.78
N ALA A 6 9.26 6.08 8.78
CA ALA A 6 9.88 5.83 7.50
C ALA A 6 8.84 5.65 6.40
N ILE A 7 9.23 5.96 5.17
CA ILE A 7 8.45 5.72 3.95
C ILE A 7 9.35 5.15 2.86
N ALA A 8 8.81 4.27 2.02
CA ALA A 8 9.47 3.75 0.83
C ALA A 8 8.47 3.48 -0.29
N SER A 9 8.92 3.60 -1.53
CA SER A 9 8.15 3.23 -2.72
C SER A 9 9.01 2.51 -3.73
N ASP A 10 8.40 1.77 -4.63
CA ASP A 10 9.10 1.07 -5.71
C ASP A 10 9.77 2.03 -6.71
N LYS A 11 9.33 3.28 -6.76
CA LYS A 11 9.95 4.34 -7.58
C LYS A 11 11.20 4.97 -6.93
N THR A 12 11.37 4.81 -5.62
CA THR A 12 12.42 5.47 -4.84
C THR A 12 13.38 4.50 -4.15
N LEU A 13 13.38 3.23 -4.53
CA LEU A 13 14.33 2.22 -4.00
C LEU A 13 15.78 2.67 -4.21
N LYS A 14 16.55 2.70 -3.14
CA LYS A 14 17.98 3.07 -3.12
C LYS A 14 18.88 1.85 -2.97
N THR A 15 18.39 0.82 -2.28
CA THR A 15 19.16 -0.39 -1.98
C THR A 15 18.99 -1.42 -3.08
N ASP A 16 20.09 -2.10 -3.47
CA ASP A 16 20.02 -3.21 -4.43
C ASP A 16 19.09 -4.31 -3.91
N ILE A 17 18.20 -4.79 -4.77
CA ILE A 17 17.27 -5.89 -4.46
C ILE A 17 18.00 -7.14 -3.93
N LYS A 18 19.24 -7.38 -4.35
CA LYS A 18 20.05 -8.50 -3.84
C LYS A 18 20.45 -8.32 -2.38
N ALA A 19 20.59 -7.09 -1.92
CA ALA A 19 20.84 -6.80 -0.51
C ALA A 19 19.56 -6.92 0.32
N LEU A 20 18.41 -6.45 -0.23
CA LEU A 20 17.11 -6.54 0.43
C LEU A 20 16.57 -7.98 0.53
N ILE A 21 16.83 -8.80 -0.48
CA ILE A 21 16.42 -10.21 -0.53
C ILE A 21 17.68 -11.05 -0.87
N PRO A 22 18.51 -11.40 0.11
CA PRO A 22 19.82 -12.00 -0.13
C PRO A 22 19.78 -13.38 -0.83
N ASP A 23 18.79 -14.22 -0.49
CA ASP A 23 18.67 -15.56 -1.06
C ASP A 23 18.25 -15.51 -2.54
N PRO A 24 19.10 -15.96 -3.49
CA PRO A 24 18.79 -15.95 -4.91
C PRO A 24 17.67 -16.93 -5.28
N MET A 25 17.48 -18.02 -4.54
CA MET A 25 16.40 -18.98 -4.78
C MET A 25 15.05 -18.40 -4.41
N VAL A 26 14.98 -17.68 -3.30
CA VAL A 26 13.79 -16.94 -2.89
C VAL A 26 13.43 -15.84 -3.91
N ARG A 27 14.43 -15.02 -4.31
CA ARG A 27 14.22 -13.96 -5.32
C ARG A 27 13.72 -14.50 -6.66
N ARG A 28 14.22 -15.64 -7.12
CA ARG A 28 13.84 -16.24 -8.42
C ARG A 28 12.42 -16.77 -8.42
N ARG A 29 11.90 -17.18 -7.28
CA ARG A 29 10.52 -17.68 -7.12
C ARG A 29 9.48 -16.58 -7.01
N MET A 30 9.87 -15.38 -6.56
CA MET A 30 8.95 -14.25 -6.42
C MET A 30 8.52 -13.73 -7.80
N SER A 31 7.24 -13.57 -8.01
CA SER A 31 6.67 -12.84 -9.15
C SER A 31 7.05 -11.36 -9.10
N ARG A 32 6.70 -10.61 -10.14
CA ARG A 32 7.03 -9.18 -10.26
C ARG A 32 6.50 -8.37 -9.08
N ILE A 33 5.21 -8.54 -8.76
CA ILE A 33 4.58 -7.74 -7.69
C ILE A 33 5.06 -8.18 -6.30
N VAL A 34 5.24 -9.48 -6.07
CA VAL A 34 5.78 -9.99 -4.80
C VAL A 34 7.19 -9.44 -4.57
N LYS A 35 8.07 -9.51 -5.58
CA LYS A 35 9.41 -8.96 -5.48
C LYS A 35 9.41 -7.46 -5.22
N ARG A 36 8.55 -6.71 -5.94
CA ARG A 36 8.37 -5.26 -5.77
C ARG A 36 7.94 -4.93 -4.34
N GLY A 37 6.83 -5.51 -3.87
CA GLY A 37 6.29 -5.25 -2.53
C GLY A 37 7.25 -5.63 -1.41
N VAL A 38 7.86 -6.82 -1.50
CA VAL A 38 8.85 -7.27 -0.51
C VAL A 38 10.08 -6.35 -0.48
N SER A 39 10.62 -5.95 -1.64
CA SER A 39 11.78 -5.06 -1.68
C SER A 39 11.47 -3.69 -1.05
N VAL A 40 10.30 -3.11 -1.34
CA VAL A 40 9.89 -1.83 -0.75
C VAL A 40 9.68 -1.94 0.75
N GLY A 41 9.03 -3.03 1.22
CA GLY A 41 8.84 -3.27 2.65
C GLY A 41 10.17 -3.40 3.39
N MET A 42 11.13 -4.16 2.85
CA MET A 42 12.46 -4.32 3.43
C MET A 42 13.26 -3.01 3.41
N GLU A 43 13.18 -2.20 2.33
CA GLU A 43 13.79 -0.87 2.28
C GLU A 43 13.21 0.07 3.36
N CYS A 44 11.89 0.03 3.54
CA CYS A 44 11.20 0.83 4.55
C CYS A 44 11.68 0.47 5.96
N LEU A 45 11.82 -0.82 6.28
CA LEU A 45 12.37 -1.29 7.56
C LEU A 45 13.80 -0.83 7.80
N LEU A 46 14.66 -0.94 6.77
CA LEU A 46 16.04 -0.45 6.85
C LEU A 46 16.09 1.07 7.11
N THR A 47 15.23 1.83 6.44
CA THR A 47 15.16 3.29 6.60
C THR A 47 14.66 3.70 7.98
N ALA A 48 13.72 2.94 8.54
CA ALA A 48 13.21 3.19 9.88
C ALA A 48 14.27 2.96 10.97
N GLY A 49 15.18 2.02 10.75
CA GLY A 49 16.13 1.58 11.78
C GLY A 49 15.41 1.01 13.01
N ALA A 50 14.19 0.48 12.84
CA ALA A 50 13.41 -0.08 13.93
C ALA A 50 13.97 -1.46 14.31
N ASP A 51 14.31 -1.63 15.60
CA ASP A 51 14.85 -2.90 16.11
C ASP A 51 13.81 -4.03 16.07
N THR A 52 12.53 -3.68 16.25
CA THR A 52 11.42 -4.64 16.26
C THR A 52 10.23 -4.11 15.48
N ILE A 53 9.52 -5.02 14.84
CA ILE A 53 8.21 -4.78 14.21
C ILE A 53 7.20 -5.70 14.87
N ASP A 54 6.13 -5.12 15.41
CA ASP A 54 5.11 -5.84 16.18
C ASP A 54 3.93 -6.28 15.31
N ALA A 55 3.76 -5.63 14.15
CA ALA A 55 2.73 -6.01 13.17
C ALA A 55 3.19 -5.72 11.75
N ILE A 56 2.77 -6.58 10.81
CA ILE A 56 2.90 -6.39 9.37
C ILE A 56 1.48 -6.34 8.81
N ILE A 57 1.05 -5.17 8.33
CA ILE A 57 -0.29 -4.97 7.79
C ILE A 57 -0.16 -4.51 6.35
N THR A 58 -0.77 -5.24 5.44
CA THR A 58 -0.70 -4.92 4.01
C THR A 58 -2.10 -4.70 3.42
N ALA A 59 -2.15 -3.98 2.32
CA ALA A 59 -3.36 -3.68 1.57
C ALA A 59 -3.16 -3.97 0.09
N THR A 60 -4.18 -4.51 -0.55
CA THR A 60 -4.20 -4.73 -2.00
C THR A 60 -5.64 -4.79 -2.51
N GLY A 61 -5.86 -4.52 -3.78
CA GLY A 61 -7.17 -4.70 -4.38
C GLY A 61 -7.37 -6.09 -4.98
N PHE A 62 -6.35 -6.56 -5.69
CA PHE A 62 -6.41 -7.83 -6.42
C PHE A 62 -5.30 -8.83 -6.05
N GLY A 63 -4.45 -8.48 -5.09
CA GLY A 63 -3.33 -9.34 -4.70
C GLY A 63 -2.30 -9.49 -5.82
N CYS A 64 -1.76 -10.69 -5.94
CA CYS A 64 -0.81 -11.05 -6.99
C CYS A 64 -1.60 -11.52 -8.23
N LEU A 65 -2.16 -10.55 -8.97
CA LEU A 65 -3.11 -10.79 -10.05
C LEU A 65 -2.51 -11.59 -11.21
N ASP A 66 -1.27 -11.27 -11.59
CA ASP A 66 -0.56 -11.99 -12.67
C ASP A 66 -0.40 -13.50 -12.35
N ASP A 67 -0.10 -13.83 -11.08
CA ASP A 67 -0.02 -15.21 -10.64
C ASP A 67 -1.38 -15.90 -10.64
N SER A 68 -2.43 -15.19 -10.21
CA SER A 68 -3.82 -15.68 -10.28
C SER A 68 -4.24 -15.97 -11.72
N GLU A 69 -3.97 -15.05 -12.65
CA GLU A 69 -4.27 -15.24 -14.07
C GLU A 69 -3.50 -16.42 -14.68
N LYS A 70 -2.20 -16.53 -14.36
CA LYS A 70 -1.37 -17.66 -14.81
C LYS A 70 -1.90 -18.99 -14.31
N PHE A 71 -2.28 -19.06 -13.04
CA PHE A 71 -2.80 -20.30 -12.46
C PHE A 71 -4.14 -20.68 -13.11
N LEU A 72 -5.07 -19.74 -13.24
CA LEU A 72 -6.36 -19.99 -13.89
C LEU A 72 -6.21 -20.40 -15.36
N ARG A 73 -5.28 -19.79 -16.08
CA ARG A 73 -4.96 -20.15 -17.45
C ARG A 73 -4.42 -21.57 -17.55
N ASN A 74 -3.49 -21.94 -16.67
CA ASN A 74 -2.93 -23.29 -16.61
C ASN A 74 -4.00 -24.35 -16.35
N ILE A 75 -5.01 -24.07 -15.50
CA ILE A 75 -6.14 -24.98 -15.28
C ILE A 75 -6.87 -25.27 -16.59
N ILE A 76 -7.17 -24.22 -17.37
CA ILE A 76 -7.93 -24.34 -18.62
C ILE A 76 -7.08 -25.03 -19.71
N GLU A 77 -5.83 -24.63 -19.87
CA GLU A 77 -4.94 -25.12 -20.94
C GLU A 77 -4.47 -26.57 -20.73
N ASN A 78 -4.44 -27.05 -19.48
CA ASN A 78 -3.96 -28.38 -19.16
C ASN A 78 -5.07 -29.33 -18.68
N ASP A 79 -6.34 -28.99 -18.91
CA ASP A 79 -7.49 -29.80 -18.45
C ASP A 79 -7.38 -30.24 -16.97
N GLU A 80 -6.97 -29.30 -16.12
CA GLU A 80 -6.75 -29.49 -14.66
C GLU A 80 -5.63 -30.49 -14.31
N GLN A 81 -4.77 -30.86 -15.27
CA GLN A 81 -3.70 -31.84 -15.04
C GLN A 81 -2.32 -31.18 -14.99
N LEU A 82 -1.40 -31.81 -14.23
CA LEU A 82 0.01 -31.42 -14.17
C LEU A 82 0.23 -29.92 -13.84
N LEU A 83 -0.61 -29.35 -12.98
CA LEU A 83 -0.58 -27.93 -12.63
C LEU A 83 0.69 -27.58 -11.87
N ASN A 84 1.34 -26.48 -12.29
CA ASN A 84 2.44 -25.91 -11.54
C ASN A 84 1.92 -25.22 -10.27
N PRO A 85 2.32 -25.65 -9.04
CA PRO A 85 1.80 -25.07 -7.80
C PRO A 85 2.34 -23.66 -7.51
N THR A 86 3.44 -23.24 -8.13
CA THR A 86 4.09 -21.95 -7.81
C THR A 86 3.16 -20.74 -8.00
N PRO A 87 2.45 -20.56 -9.15
CA PRO A 87 1.53 -19.46 -9.30
C PRO A 87 0.40 -19.49 -8.27
N PHE A 88 -0.13 -20.69 -7.93
CA PHE A 88 -1.15 -20.83 -6.89
C PHE A 88 -0.66 -20.33 -5.53
N ILE A 89 0.52 -20.78 -5.09
CA ILE A 89 1.10 -20.37 -3.81
C ILE A 89 1.33 -18.85 -3.75
N GLN A 90 1.70 -18.24 -4.88
CA GLN A 90 1.96 -16.80 -4.94
C GLN A 90 0.73 -15.94 -5.18
N SER A 91 -0.39 -16.52 -5.64
CA SER A 91 -1.60 -15.77 -5.96
C SER A 91 -2.37 -15.24 -4.74
N THR A 92 -2.02 -15.70 -3.52
CA THR A 92 -2.74 -15.31 -2.32
C THR A 92 -2.48 -13.83 -1.95
N PHE A 93 -3.50 -13.17 -1.42
CA PHE A 93 -3.44 -11.74 -1.08
C PHE A 93 -2.36 -11.43 -0.04
N ASN A 94 -2.10 -12.33 0.89
CA ASN A 94 -1.13 -12.15 1.97
C ASN A 94 0.31 -12.53 1.59
N THR A 95 0.59 -12.87 0.34
CA THR A 95 1.92 -13.34 -0.09
C THR A 95 3.03 -12.33 0.22
N VAL A 96 2.81 -11.03 -0.03
CA VAL A 96 3.82 -10.00 0.23
C VAL A 96 4.12 -9.87 1.72
N GLY A 97 3.07 -9.71 2.56
CA GLY A 97 3.24 -9.63 4.01
C GLY A 97 3.86 -10.88 4.61
N GLY A 98 3.43 -12.06 4.14
CA GLY A 98 3.99 -13.35 4.56
C GLY A 98 5.47 -13.51 4.19
N GLN A 99 5.89 -13.10 2.98
CA GLN A 99 7.29 -13.15 2.55
C GLN A 99 8.18 -12.19 3.36
N ILE A 100 7.68 -11.00 3.70
CA ILE A 100 8.40 -10.08 4.60
C ILE A 100 8.57 -10.72 5.98
N GLY A 101 7.51 -11.27 6.55
CA GLY A 101 7.57 -11.99 7.84
C GLY A 101 8.59 -13.12 7.83
N LEU A 102 8.63 -13.92 6.76
CA LEU A 102 9.61 -15.00 6.61
C LEU A 102 11.06 -14.50 6.53
N LEU A 103 11.31 -13.43 5.75
CA LEU A 103 12.64 -12.84 5.61
C LEU A 103 13.14 -12.23 6.93
N CYS A 104 12.26 -11.58 7.66
CA CYS A 104 12.55 -11.00 8.98
C CYS A 104 12.53 -12.02 10.11
N LYS A 105 12.16 -13.29 9.85
CA LYS A 105 11.89 -14.31 10.88
C LYS A 105 10.94 -13.80 11.96
N ASN A 106 9.95 -13.03 11.53
CA ASN A 106 8.99 -12.37 12.38
C ASN A 106 7.67 -13.15 12.37
N HIS A 107 7.15 -13.47 13.56
CA HIS A 107 5.90 -14.21 13.79
C HIS A 107 4.81 -13.33 14.41
N CYS A 108 4.93 -12.02 14.30
CA CYS A 108 3.96 -11.06 14.81
C CYS A 108 2.64 -11.09 14.04
N TYR A 109 1.70 -10.27 14.49
CA TYR A 109 0.45 -10.01 13.77
C TYR A 109 0.73 -9.70 12.30
N ASN A 110 0.10 -10.45 11.37
CA ASN A 110 0.30 -10.30 9.94
C ASN A 110 -1.04 -10.38 9.22
N MET A 111 -1.55 -9.26 8.77
CA MET A 111 -2.87 -9.13 8.16
C MET A 111 -2.81 -8.47 6.79
N THR A 112 -3.71 -8.86 5.89
CA THR A 112 -3.85 -8.24 4.57
C THR A 112 -5.30 -7.85 4.33
N TYR A 113 -5.51 -6.57 4.02
CA TYR A 113 -6.82 -5.98 3.73
C TYR A 113 -7.09 -5.93 2.24
N THR A 114 -8.28 -6.43 1.86
CA THR A 114 -8.78 -6.41 0.49
C THR A 114 -10.17 -5.80 0.46
N HIS A 115 -10.24 -4.49 0.48
CA HIS A 115 -11.49 -3.73 0.53
C HIS A 115 -11.60 -2.75 -0.65
N ARG A 116 -11.25 -3.23 -1.86
CA ARG A 116 -11.25 -2.41 -3.09
C ARG A 116 -10.50 -1.08 -2.89
N GLY A 117 -11.13 0.04 -3.28
CA GLY A 117 -10.56 1.37 -3.15
C GLY A 117 -10.34 1.88 -1.72
N ARG A 118 -10.79 1.14 -0.70
CA ARG A 118 -10.57 1.44 0.73
C ARG A 118 -9.59 0.48 1.41
N SER A 119 -8.89 -0.38 0.63
CA SER A 119 -8.00 -1.39 1.20
C SER A 119 -6.91 -0.76 2.07
N PHE A 120 -6.27 0.31 1.58
CA PHE A 120 -5.19 0.97 2.30
C PHE A 120 -5.69 1.65 3.59
N GLU A 121 -6.79 2.37 3.53
CA GLU A 121 -7.36 3.04 4.70
C GLU A 121 -7.87 2.06 5.74
N SER A 122 -8.37 0.90 5.31
CA SER A 122 -8.74 -0.19 6.23
C SER A 122 -7.52 -0.77 6.94
N ALA A 123 -6.42 -0.96 6.23
CA ALA A 123 -5.14 -1.40 6.79
C ALA A 123 -4.54 -0.35 7.74
N LEU A 124 -4.62 0.93 7.37
CA LEU A 124 -4.17 2.04 8.24
C LEU A 124 -5.02 2.13 9.51
N LEU A 125 -6.35 1.96 9.40
CA LEU A 125 -7.20 1.96 10.59
C LEU A 125 -6.80 0.86 11.57
N ASP A 126 -6.56 -0.35 11.09
CA ASP A 126 -6.11 -1.48 11.92
C ASP A 126 -4.77 -1.17 12.59
N ALA A 127 -3.80 -0.63 11.83
CA ALA A 127 -2.51 -0.20 12.37
C ALA A 127 -2.67 0.82 13.52
N VAL A 128 -3.50 1.85 13.31
CA VAL A 128 -3.77 2.87 14.32
C VAL A 128 -4.46 2.28 15.55
N LEU A 129 -5.40 1.36 15.37
CA LEU A 129 -6.09 0.71 16.48
C LEU A 129 -5.16 -0.14 17.35
N LEU A 130 -4.23 -0.90 16.74
CA LEU A 130 -3.22 -1.67 17.47
C LEU A 130 -2.29 -0.76 18.28
N LEU A 131 -1.84 0.36 17.69
CA LEU A 131 -1.00 1.35 18.38
C LEU A 131 -1.74 2.02 19.54
N ASP A 132 -2.99 2.43 19.33
CA ASP A 132 -3.81 3.08 20.37
C ASP A 132 -4.19 2.13 21.51
N ALA A 133 -4.34 0.83 21.22
CA ALA A 133 -4.58 -0.20 22.23
C ALA A 133 -3.29 -0.60 23.01
N GLY A 134 -2.12 -0.16 22.57
CA GLY A 134 -0.83 -0.59 23.11
C GLY A 134 -0.48 -2.06 22.79
N GLU A 135 -1.13 -2.65 21.77
CA GLU A 135 -0.86 -4.01 21.30
C GLU A 135 0.32 -4.06 20.32
N ALA A 136 0.71 -2.92 19.76
CA ALA A 136 1.88 -2.74 18.91
C ALA A 136 2.54 -1.39 19.20
N HIS A 137 3.85 -1.28 18.98
CA HIS A 137 4.62 -0.05 19.03
C HIS A 137 5.13 0.37 17.66
N ASN A 138 5.47 -0.59 16.80
CA ASN A 138 5.92 -0.37 15.44
C ASN A 138 5.17 -1.29 14.48
N VAL A 139 4.48 -0.71 13.52
CA VAL A 139 3.71 -1.41 12.49
C VAL A 139 4.32 -1.13 11.12
N LEU A 140 4.66 -2.18 10.38
CA LEU A 140 4.96 -2.07 8.96
C LEU A 140 3.63 -2.08 8.19
N LEU A 141 3.20 -0.93 7.73
CA LEU A 141 2.01 -0.75 6.90
C LEU A 141 2.41 -0.72 5.43
N GLY A 142 1.84 -1.58 4.58
CA GLY A 142 2.16 -1.65 3.16
C GLY A 142 0.94 -1.64 2.27
N ALA A 143 1.15 -1.21 1.02
CA ALA A 143 0.13 -1.27 -0.02
C ALA A 143 0.78 -1.65 -1.34
N PHE A 144 0.14 -2.52 -2.11
CA PHE A 144 0.65 -2.93 -3.41
C PHE A 144 -0.47 -3.36 -4.34
N ASP A 145 -0.36 -2.99 -5.61
CA ASP A 145 -1.21 -3.48 -6.70
C ASP A 145 -0.40 -3.52 -8.00
N GLU A 146 -0.80 -4.41 -8.88
CA GLU A 146 -0.26 -4.50 -10.23
C GLU A 146 -1.39 -4.44 -11.27
N THR A 147 -1.04 -3.99 -12.47
CA THR A 147 -1.92 -4.03 -13.62
C THR A 147 -1.45 -5.12 -14.58
N THR A 148 -2.36 -6.01 -14.97
CA THR A 148 -2.13 -7.02 -16.02
C THR A 148 -2.75 -6.58 -17.34
N PRO A 149 -2.26 -7.08 -18.49
CA PRO A 149 -2.88 -6.79 -19.78
C PRO A 149 -4.36 -7.22 -19.86
N THR A 150 -4.70 -8.33 -19.21
CA THR A 150 -6.09 -8.83 -19.18
C THR A 150 -6.99 -7.89 -18.38
N GLN A 151 -6.57 -7.55 -17.16
CA GLN A 151 -7.31 -6.64 -16.31
C GLN A 151 -7.43 -5.25 -16.95
N HIS A 152 -6.35 -4.72 -17.53
CA HIS A 152 -6.37 -3.43 -18.24
C HIS A 152 -7.42 -3.41 -19.34
N LYS A 153 -7.46 -4.45 -20.19
CA LYS A 153 -8.42 -4.58 -21.28
C LYS A 153 -9.87 -4.70 -20.82
N ILE A 154 -10.11 -5.39 -19.69
CA ILE A 154 -11.45 -5.48 -19.09
C ILE A 154 -11.90 -4.10 -18.61
N MET A 155 -11.05 -3.40 -17.85
CA MET A 155 -11.36 -2.06 -17.33
C MET A 155 -11.55 -1.03 -18.44
N GLU A 156 -10.76 -1.13 -19.53
CA GLU A 156 -10.91 -0.31 -20.72
C GLU A 156 -12.30 -0.52 -21.39
N ARG A 157 -12.71 -1.77 -21.56
CA ARG A 157 -14.04 -2.11 -22.10
C ARG A 157 -15.19 -1.61 -21.22
N MET A 158 -14.99 -1.57 -19.90
CA MET A 158 -15.92 -0.96 -18.95
C MET A 158 -15.92 0.58 -19.01
N GLY A 159 -14.99 1.18 -19.78
CA GLY A 159 -14.89 2.63 -19.96
C GLY A 159 -14.20 3.37 -18.82
N LEU A 160 -13.53 2.66 -17.91
CA LEU A 160 -12.90 3.27 -16.74
C LEU A 160 -11.69 4.14 -17.12
N TRP A 161 -10.98 3.80 -18.20
CA TRP A 161 -9.81 4.56 -18.67
C TRP A 161 -10.13 5.77 -19.57
N ARG A 162 -11.43 6.14 -19.73
CA ARG A 162 -11.80 7.33 -20.50
C ARG A 162 -11.37 8.65 -19.87
N LYS A 163 -11.29 8.69 -18.53
CA LYS A 163 -10.96 9.88 -17.74
C LYS A 163 -9.81 9.65 -16.76
N ALA A 164 -9.18 8.51 -16.80
CA ALA A 164 -8.14 8.11 -15.88
C ALA A 164 -7.10 7.25 -16.58
N GLN A 165 -5.90 7.19 -16.03
CA GLN A 165 -4.86 6.25 -16.44
C GLN A 165 -4.77 5.11 -15.43
N ALA A 166 -4.51 3.90 -15.90
CA ALA A 166 -4.22 2.78 -15.03
C ALA A 166 -2.90 3.00 -14.30
N GLY A 167 -2.88 2.69 -13.01
CA GLY A 167 -1.68 2.75 -12.18
C GLY A 167 -1.35 1.42 -11.55
N GLU A 168 -0.16 1.34 -11.00
CA GLU A 168 0.34 0.25 -10.17
C GLU A 168 1.47 0.76 -9.28
N GLY A 169 1.77 0.04 -8.20
CA GLY A 169 2.90 0.40 -7.35
C GLY A 169 2.93 -0.37 -6.04
N ALA A 170 4.00 -0.14 -5.29
CA ALA A 170 4.15 -0.60 -3.92
C ALA A 170 4.66 0.55 -3.05
N TYR A 171 4.03 0.75 -1.91
CA TYR A 171 4.29 1.82 -0.95
C TYR A 171 4.25 1.26 0.46
N PHE A 172 5.26 1.56 1.26
CA PHE A 172 5.35 1.08 2.63
C PHE A 172 5.71 2.21 3.59
N PHE A 173 5.21 2.07 4.82
CA PHE A 173 5.34 3.05 5.90
C PHE A 173 5.65 2.29 7.19
N VAL A 174 6.56 2.81 8.01
CA VAL A 174 6.67 2.38 9.41
C VAL A 174 5.90 3.37 10.26
N VAL A 175 4.81 2.90 10.86
CA VAL A 175 3.90 3.69 11.70
C VAL A 175 4.10 3.27 13.15
N SER A 176 4.30 4.24 14.05
CA SER A 176 4.69 3.98 15.43
C SER A 176 3.91 4.85 16.41
N ASP A 177 3.80 4.40 17.67
CA ASP A 177 3.24 5.18 18.78
C ASP A 177 4.24 6.24 19.30
N GLN A 178 5.53 6.10 18.98
CA GLN A 178 6.60 7.00 19.40
C GLN A 178 7.28 7.64 18.18
N ARG A 179 7.70 8.90 18.36
CA ARG A 179 8.47 9.64 17.39
C ARG A 179 9.89 9.10 17.30
N GLY A 180 10.25 8.54 16.14
CA GLY A 180 11.62 8.14 15.82
C GLY A 180 12.50 9.31 15.37
N ALA A 181 13.82 9.07 15.29
CA ALA A 181 14.77 10.07 14.80
C ALA A 181 14.51 10.50 13.35
N ASN A 182 13.96 9.59 12.54
CA ASN A 182 13.66 9.80 11.10
C ASN A 182 12.17 10.11 10.85
N CYS A 183 11.42 10.56 11.88
CA CYS A 183 10.01 10.89 11.71
C CYS A 183 9.80 11.90 10.58
N VAL A 184 8.92 11.56 9.66
CA VAL A 184 8.60 12.39 8.49
C VAL A 184 7.23 13.06 8.59
N ALA A 185 6.28 12.44 9.30
CA ALA A 185 4.93 12.97 9.48
C ALA A 185 4.24 12.34 10.68
N THR A 186 3.15 12.95 11.11
CA THR A 186 2.12 12.33 11.95
C THR A 186 0.86 12.10 11.12
N ILE A 187 0.05 11.11 11.49
CA ILE A 187 -1.17 10.75 10.75
C ILE A 187 -2.32 10.51 11.73
N ASP A 188 -3.50 11.01 11.36
CA ASP A 188 -4.73 10.74 12.10
C ASP A 188 -5.38 9.42 11.65
N ARG A 189 -6.42 9.00 12.37
CA ARG A 189 -7.25 7.87 11.93
C ARG A 189 -7.93 8.22 10.61
N PRO A 190 -8.03 7.27 9.66
CA PRO A 190 -8.77 7.50 8.43
C PRO A 190 -10.26 7.70 8.70
N GLU A 191 -10.85 8.68 8.01
CA GLU A 191 -12.28 8.92 8.01
C GLU A 191 -12.93 8.27 6.79
N PHE A 192 -13.99 7.48 7.01
CA PHE A 192 -14.76 6.80 5.96
C PHE A 192 -16.06 7.56 5.74
N LEU A 193 -16.14 8.26 4.62
CA LEU A 193 -17.31 9.08 4.29
C LEU A 193 -18.42 8.23 3.65
N GLN A 194 -19.67 8.57 3.94
CA GLN A 194 -20.84 7.88 3.37
C GLN A 194 -21.09 8.30 1.93
N THR A 195 -20.89 9.59 1.64
CA THR A 195 -21.12 10.19 0.33
C THR A 195 -19.92 10.99 -0.11
N PRO A 196 -19.63 11.06 -1.43
CA PRO A 196 -18.62 11.96 -1.93
C PRO A 196 -18.92 13.41 -1.54
N ALA A 197 -17.92 14.10 -1.04
CA ALA A 197 -18.00 15.53 -0.75
C ALA A 197 -17.62 16.34 -2.00
N THR A 198 -18.22 17.51 -2.16
CA THR A 198 -17.79 18.46 -3.19
C THR A 198 -16.52 19.18 -2.73
N GLU A 199 -15.72 19.63 -3.68
CA GLU A 199 -14.50 20.39 -3.39
C GLU A 199 -14.81 21.64 -2.55
N GLU A 200 -15.91 22.31 -2.83
CA GLU A 200 -16.36 23.51 -2.09
C GLU A 200 -16.64 23.18 -0.63
N ASN A 201 -17.37 22.08 -0.34
CA ASN A 201 -17.66 21.65 1.02
C ASN A 201 -16.39 21.26 1.78
N LEU A 202 -15.44 20.57 1.12
CA LEU A 202 -14.16 20.20 1.71
C LEU A 202 -13.33 21.45 2.06
N ARG A 203 -13.25 22.44 1.16
CA ARG A 203 -12.54 23.70 1.42
C ARG A 203 -13.19 24.55 2.51
N GLN A 204 -14.53 24.51 2.66
CA GLN A 204 -15.22 25.20 3.75
C GLN A 204 -14.96 24.55 5.10
N GLN A 205 -14.93 23.21 5.14
CA GLN A 205 -14.75 22.47 6.38
C GLN A 205 -13.27 22.40 6.81
N TYR A 206 -12.36 22.37 5.85
CA TYR A 206 -10.93 22.22 6.05
C TYR A 206 -10.21 23.36 5.30
N ALA A 207 -10.04 24.52 5.95
CA ALA A 207 -9.52 25.75 5.35
C ALA A 207 -8.11 25.60 4.71
N ASN A 208 -7.31 24.63 5.20
CA ASN A 208 -5.97 24.30 4.69
C ASN A 208 -5.96 22.96 3.94
N ALA A 209 -7.14 22.42 3.58
CA ALA A 209 -7.20 21.17 2.85
C ALA A 209 -6.62 21.34 1.45
N LEU A 210 -5.41 20.91 1.24
CA LEU A 210 -5.00 20.50 -0.10
C LEU A 210 -5.84 19.25 -0.42
N ILE A 211 -6.89 19.46 -1.22
CA ILE A 211 -7.70 18.36 -1.73
C ILE A 211 -6.81 17.65 -2.74
N TYR A 212 -6.04 16.73 -2.24
CA TYR A 212 -5.21 15.88 -3.07
C TYR A 212 -6.06 14.71 -3.52
N ASN A 213 -6.61 14.85 -4.69
CA ASN A 213 -7.41 13.82 -5.36
C ASN A 213 -6.78 13.49 -6.74
N ASP A 214 -5.56 13.97 -6.97
CA ASP A 214 -4.92 13.85 -8.27
C ASP A 214 -4.11 12.56 -8.36
N TYR A 215 -4.71 11.58 -9.03
CA TYR A 215 -4.02 10.35 -9.43
C TYR A 215 -3.21 10.51 -10.72
N ALA A 216 -2.96 11.75 -11.18
CA ALA A 216 -2.28 12.00 -12.46
C ALA A 216 -0.87 11.41 -12.50
N GLU A 217 -0.16 11.42 -11.39
CA GLU A 217 1.23 10.93 -11.32
C GLU A 217 1.34 9.42 -11.07
N CYS A 218 0.45 8.85 -10.26
CA CYS A 218 0.50 7.43 -9.91
C CYS A 218 -0.46 6.55 -10.73
N GLY A 219 -1.46 7.16 -11.37
CA GLY A 219 -2.58 6.46 -11.99
C GLY A 219 -3.60 5.93 -10.98
N VAL A 220 -4.71 5.40 -11.47
CA VAL A 220 -5.78 4.86 -10.63
C VAL A 220 -5.59 3.35 -10.46
N PHE A 221 -5.50 2.92 -9.21
CA PHE A 221 -5.51 1.53 -8.77
C PHE A 221 -6.09 1.44 -7.35
N HIS A 222 -6.40 0.26 -6.87
CA HIS A 222 -7.17 0.11 -5.64
C HIS A 222 -6.49 0.71 -4.41
N THR A 223 -5.17 0.60 -4.32
CA THR A 223 -4.39 1.14 -3.20
C THR A 223 -3.68 2.46 -3.53
N ALA A 224 -4.17 3.20 -4.54
CA ALA A 224 -3.58 4.48 -4.95
C ALA A 224 -3.55 5.54 -3.81
N ALA A 225 -4.42 5.40 -2.81
CA ALA A 225 -4.37 6.25 -1.61
C ALA A 225 -3.01 6.19 -0.89
N ALA A 226 -2.32 5.05 -0.92
CA ALA A 226 -0.96 4.94 -0.37
C ALA A 226 0.07 5.73 -1.19
N ALA A 227 -0.07 5.74 -2.53
CA ALA A 227 0.76 6.57 -3.39
C ALA A 227 0.53 8.06 -3.11
N VAL A 228 -0.74 8.46 -2.99
CA VAL A 228 -1.14 9.84 -2.67
C VAL A 228 -0.57 10.25 -1.31
N LEU A 229 -0.65 9.38 -0.30
CA LEU A 229 -0.06 9.64 1.03
C LEU A 229 1.47 9.80 0.93
N PHE A 230 2.15 8.92 0.20
CA PHE A 230 3.59 9.00 0.00
C PHE A 230 4.02 10.34 -0.63
N GLU A 231 3.34 10.77 -1.68
CA GLU A 231 3.61 12.05 -2.34
C GLU A 231 3.27 13.25 -1.45
N ALA A 232 2.17 13.18 -0.69
CA ALA A 232 1.78 14.23 0.23
C ALA A 232 2.79 14.43 1.37
N ILE A 233 3.33 13.34 1.94
CA ILE A 233 4.39 13.43 2.96
C ILE A 233 5.62 14.15 2.40
N ASN A 234 6.02 13.87 1.16
CA ASN A 234 7.14 14.54 0.51
C ASN A 234 6.89 16.03 0.21
N ARG A 235 5.64 16.49 0.27
CA ARG A 235 5.26 17.91 0.09
C ARG A 235 5.14 18.68 1.41
N LEU A 236 5.16 17.99 2.54
CA LEU A 236 5.17 18.67 3.85
C LEU A 236 6.42 19.54 3.97
N SER A 237 6.23 20.76 4.42
CA SER A 237 7.29 21.76 4.60
C SER A 237 6.89 22.75 5.70
N PRO A 238 7.79 23.63 6.16
CA PRO A 238 7.41 24.69 7.10
C PRO A 238 6.27 25.59 6.58
N ASP A 239 6.20 25.79 5.26
CA ASP A 239 5.14 26.59 4.62
C ASP A 239 3.83 25.79 4.41
N THR A 240 3.92 24.46 4.42
CA THR A 240 2.79 23.53 4.30
C THR A 240 2.89 22.48 5.40
N PRO A 241 2.63 22.85 6.68
CA PRO A 241 2.86 21.97 7.80
C PRO A 241 1.82 20.86 7.96
N GLU A 242 0.67 20.98 7.32
CA GLU A 242 -0.42 20.01 7.37
C GLU A 242 -1.11 19.86 6.01
N LEU A 243 -1.59 18.67 5.73
CA LEU A 243 -2.34 18.34 4.53
C LEU A 243 -3.52 17.43 4.87
N THR A 244 -4.64 17.68 4.21
CA THR A 244 -5.82 16.80 4.22
C THR A 244 -5.95 16.15 2.86
N LEU A 245 -5.86 14.83 2.83
CA LEU A 245 -6.00 14.03 1.63
C LEU A 245 -7.44 13.56 1.49
N TYR A 246 -8.03 13.79 0.34
CA TYR A 246 -9.34 13.27 0.00
C TYR A 246 -9.21 12.26 -1.12
N ASN A 247 -9.48 11.00 -0.81
CA ASN A 247 -9.36 9.90 -1.75
C ASN A 247 -10.75 9.40 -2.19
N THR A 248 -10.89 9.13 -3.48
CA THR A 248 -12.04 8.43 -4.03
C THR A 248 -11.55 7.42 -5.07
N TYR A 249 -12.12 6.24 -5.06
CA TYR A 249 -11.89 5.25 -6.10
C TYR A 249 -13.03 5.34 -7.12
N PHE A 250 -12.73 5.91 -8.31
CA PHE A 250 -13.73 6.18 -9.36
C PHE A 250 -15.00 6.92 -8.85
N GLY A 251 -14.83 7.89 -7.95
CA GLY A 251 -15.93 8.65 -7.38
C GLY A 251 -16.78 7.87 -6.36
N THR A 252 -16.31 6.71 -5.93
CA THR A 252 -16.94 5.89 -4.89
C THR A 252 -16.02 5.73 -3.70
N MET A 253 -16.56 5.25 -2.59
CA MET A 253 -15.76 4.90 -1.40
C MET A 253 -14.88 6.06 -0.90
N PRO A 254 -15.42 7.27 -0.69
CA PRO A 254 -14.61 8.41 -0.27
C PRO A 254 -14.03 8.22 1.13
N THR A 255 -12.78 8.67 1.28
CA THR A 255 -12.05 8.66 2.55
C THR A 255 -11.26 9.95 2.73
N MET A 256 -10.94 10.29 3.98
CA MET A 256 -10.07 11.41 4.30
C MET A 256 -8.94 10.97 5.23
N LEU A 257 -7.76 11.54 5.00
CA LEU A 257 -6.57 11.36 5.83
C LEU A 257 -5.99 12.73 6.16
N HIS A 258 -5.65 12.95 7.43
CA HIS A 258 -4.97 14.16 7.88
C HIS A 258 -3.55 13.82 8.27
N ILE A 259 -2.60 14.58 7.74
CA ILE A 259 -1.18 14.44 8.05
C ILE A 259 -0.58 15.79 8.44
N ARG A 260 0.42 15.75 9.31
CA ARG A 260 1.18 16.93 9.73
C ARG A 260 2.68 16.62 9.72
N ALA A 261 3.49 17.64 9.47
CA ALA A 261 4.94 17.54 9.60
C ALA A 261 5.33 17.17 11.04
N CYS A 262 6.41 16.38 11.20
CA CYS A 262 6.97 16.05 12.52
C CYS A 262 7.65 17.22 13.21
#